data_ff375f6c6fa2d43c314de9a126f823f8
#
_entry.id   ff375f6c6fa2d43c314de9a126f823f8
#
_cell.length_a   1.000
_cell.length_b   1.000
_cell.length_c   1.000
_cell.angle_alpha   90.00
_cell.angle_beta   90.00
_cell.angle_gamma   90.00
#
_symmetry.space_group_name_H-M   'P 1'
#
loop_
_entity.id
_entity.type
_entity.pdbx_description
1 polymer ?
#
loop_
_entity_poly.entity_id
_entity_poly.type
_entity_poly.pdbx_seq_one_letter_code
_entity_poly.pdbx_strand_id
1 'polypeptide(L)'
;MRMSDIAAELGLEKGPAHRVLAQLCEQGWAEQDEQTSQYRLTLKLSLLGQRYLHGLGLPGLVQPILDEVAAQCRELVRLTVVNEGTLAWLAASQGAAPGLMYSPSMHSPIVLHATSVGKVWLAGMPNDQAIEYALRGGLGKASAAGAWTPKAITSVEQLIPELERTRQRGYGLVVEEAEPGVVALAVPVRSLSDDVVVGTMSIAGPVTRVQPERYEAFYALLQQASAKLGAVWPRQSVGAHVSEAA
;
A
#
# COMPACT_ATOMS: atom_id res chain seq x y z
N MET A 1 18.68 7.70 14.15
CA MET A 1 19.86 7.58 13.25
C MET A 1 20.88 8.66 13.59
N ARG A 2 22.18 8.44 13.36
CA ARG A 2 23.19 9.50 13.49
C ARG A 2 23.20 10.37 12.22
N MET A 3 23.68 11.61 12.35
CA MET A 3 23.80 12.53 11.20
C MET A 3 24.63 11.93 10.04
N SER A 4 25.74 11.23 10.37
CA SER A 4 26.59 10.57 9.37
C SER A 4 25.85 9.53 8.54
N ASP A 5 24.96 8.78 9.17
CA ASP A 5 24.21 7.69 8.54
C ASP A 5 23.13 8.27 7.60
N ILE A 6 22.45 9.33 8.07
CA ILE A 6 21.47 10.09 7.28
C ILE A 6 22.15 10.75 6.06
N ALA A 7 23.30 11.37 6.27
CA ALA A 7 24.06 12.00 5.17
C ALA A 7 24.49 10.97 4.12
N ALA A 8 24.99 9.81 4.55
CA ALA A 8 25.40 8.73 3.66
C ALA A 8 24.22 8.16 2.86
N GLU A 9 23.08 7.93 3.50
CA GLU A 9 21.87 7.39 2.85
C GLU A 9 21.27 8.35 1.82
N LEU A 10 21.36 9.66 2.08
CA LEU A 10 20.88 10.71 1.16
C LEU A 10 21.92 11.19 0.15
N GLY A 11 23.15 10.66 0.17
CA GLY A 11 24.24 11.12 -0.70
C GLY A 11 24.64 12.58 -0.46
N LEU A 12 24.47 13.10 0.76
CA LEU A 12 24.78 14.47 1.12
C LEU A 12 26.15 14.58 1.83
N GLU A 13 26.82 15.70 1.64
CA GLU A 13 27.95 16.07 2.49
C GLU A 13 27.50 16.41 3.92
N LYS A 14 28.40 16.28 4.90
CA LYS A 14 28.09 16.51 6.32
C LYS A 14 27.56 17.92 6.62
N GLY A 15 28.12 18.94 5.96
CA GLY A 15 27.73 20.35 6.18
C GLY A 15 26.28 20.63 5.77
N PRO A 16 25.87 20.34 4.54
CA PRO A 16 24.46 20.41 4.11
C PRO A 16 23.52 19.57 4.98
N ALA A 17 23.86 18.31 5.29
CA ALA A 17 23.05 17.45 6.15
C ALA A 17 22.82 18.07 7.55
N HIS A 18 23.86 18.62 8.17
CA HIS A 18 23.75 19.29 9.47
C HIS A 18 22.80 20.51 9.41
N ARG A 19 22.90 21.34 8.37
CA ARG A 19 22.01 22.52 8.21
C ARG A 19 20.55 22.11 8.09
N VAL A 20 20.26 21.11 7.28
CA VAL A 20 18.88 20.62 7.11
C VAL A 20 18.33 20.03 8.42
N LEU A 21 19.13 19.20 9.11
CA LEU A 21 18.72 18.61 10.39
C LEU A 21 18.52 19.68 11.48
N ALA A 22 19.39 20.71 11.53
CA ALA A 22 19.24 21.84 12.46
C ALA A 22 17.92 22.60 12.21
N GLN A 23 17.59 22.88 10.95
CA GLN A 23 16.31 23.52 10.59
C GLN A 23 15.12 22.65 10.96
N LEU A 24 15.18 21.33 10.71
CA LEU A 24 14.10 20.42 11.11
C LEU A 24 13.91 20.39 12.62
N CYS A 25 14.99 20.45 13.40
CA CYS A 25 14.92 20.53 14.87
C CYS A 25 14.37 21.88 15.33
N GLU A 26 14.83 22.99 14.77
CA GLU A 26 14.32 24.33 15.08
C GLU A 26 12.82 24.45 14.81
N GLN A 27 12.35 23.87 13.71
CA GLN A 27 10.93 23.82 13.37
C GLN A 27 10.13 22.74 14.13
N GLY A 28 10.78 21.95 14.98
CA GLY A 28 10.16 20.89 15.77
C GLY A 28 9.68 19.68 14.97
N TRP A 29 10.19 19.45 13.75
CA TRP A 29 9.94 18.25 12.96
C TRP A 29 10.80 17.06 13.35
N ALA A 30 12.01 17.36 13.83
CA ALA A 30 12.95 16.38 14.36
C ALA A 30 13.45 16.83 15.73
N GLU A 31 14.05 15.92 16.48
CA GLU A 31 14.75 16.19 17.72
C GLU A 31 16.04 15.36 17.75
N GLN A 32 17.04 15.88 18.41
CA GLN A 32 18.30 15.19 18.64
C GLN A 32 18.36 14.75 20.09
N ASP A 33 18.60 13.48 20.32
CA ASP A 33 18.86 12.92 21.64
C ASP A 33 20.23 13.41 22.15
N GLU A 34 20.24 14.07 23.30
CA GLU A 34 21.43 14.69 23.85
C GLU A 34 22.52 13.68 24.27
N GLN A 35 22.14 12.46 24.65
CA GLN A 35 23.06 11.42 25.11
C GLN A 35 23.69 10.64 23.96
N THR A 36 22.87 10.31 22.94
CA THR A 36 23.28 9.45 21.83
C THR A 36 23.66 10.23 20.57
N SER A 37 23.32 11.52 20.52
CA SER A 37 23.42 12.39 19.33
C SER A 37 22.64 11.84 18.11
N GLN A 38 21.66 10.99 18.36
CA GLN A 38 20.79 10.46 17.30
C GLN A 38 19.61 11.38 17.04
N TYR A 39 19.24 11.51 15.76
CA TYR A 39 18.05 12.23 15.32
C TYR A 39 16.85 11.29 15.22
N ARG A 40 15.67 11.78 15.60
CA ARG A 40 14.39 11.14 15.42
C ARG A 40 13.33 12.15 15.00
N LEU A 41 12.30 11.70 14.28
CA LEU A 41 11.15 12.55 13.99
C LEU A 41 10.31 12.75 15.25
N THR A 42 9.71 13.93 15.37
CA THR A 42 8.70 14.23 16.39
C THR A 42 7.32 13.76 15.93
N LEU A 43 6.34 13.83 16.81
CA LEU A 43 4.93 13.54 16.48
C LEU A 43 4.31 14.59 15.54
N LYS A 44 4.98 15.71 15.27
CA LYS A 44 4.44 16.83 14.48
C LYS A 44 4.01 16.40 13.08
N LEU A 45 4.82 15.55 12.41
CA LEU A 45 4.50 15.02 11.09
C LEU A 45 3.25 14.13 11.12
N SER A 46 3.17 13.22 12.10
CA SER A 46 2.02 12.33 12.27
C SER A 46 0.73 13.10 12.55
N LEU A 47 0.80 14.13 13.41
CA LEU A 47 -0.36 14.99 13.71
C LEU A 47 -0.79 15.81 12.50
N LEU A 48 0.15 16.28 11.69
CA LEU A 48 -0.18 16.99 10.45
C LEU A 48 -0.88 16.06 9.46
N GLY A 49 -0.34 14.85 9.25
CA GLY A 49 -0.97 13.84 8.40
C GLY A 49 -2.38 13.47 8.86
N GLN A 50 -2.57 13.26 10.16
CA GLN A 50 -3.91 13.01 10.72
C GLN A 50 -4.88 14.19 10.48
N ARG A 51 -4.46 15.43 10.74
CA ARG A 51 -5.28 16.61 10.47
C ARG A 51 -5.68 16.71 9.00
N TYR A 52 -4.75 16.44 8.10
CA TYR A 52 -5.00 16.43 6.66
C TYR A 52 -6.05 15.36 6.28
N LEU A 53 -5.87 14.12 6.71
CA LEU A 53 -6.82 13.03 6.46
C LEU A 53 -8.20 13.31 7.07
N HIS A 54 -8.25 13.85 8.29
CA HIS A 54 -9.51 14.26 8.94
C HIS A 54 -10.19 15.42 8.21
N GLY A 55 -9.40 16.40 7.71
CA GLY A 55 -9.92 17.49 6.88
C GLY A 55 -10.56 17.01 5.58
N LEU A 56 -10.09 15.90 5.02
CA LEU A 56 -10.70 15.22 3.87
C LEU A 56 -11.91 14.35 4.27
N GLY A 57 -12.19 14.15 5.54
CA GLY A 57 -13.23 13.24 6.02
C GLY A 57 -12.93 11.75 5.83
N LEU A 58 -11.76 11.40 5.26
CA LEU A 58 -11.42 10.04 4.86
C LEU A 58 -11.56 9.00 5.98
N PRO A 59 -11.04 9.19 7.20
CA PRO A 59 -11.15 8.18 8.24
C PRO A 59 -12.62 7.85 8.61
N GLY A 60 -13.47 8.87 8.71
CA GLY A 60 -14.89 8.70 9.04
C GLY A 60 -15.71 8.05 7.92
N LEU A 61 -15.29 8.22 6.66
CA LEU A 61 -15.96 7.63 5.49
C LEU A 61 -15.48 6.22 5.20
N VAL A 62 -14.19 5.97 5.38
CA VAL A 62 -13.54 4.73 4.96
C VAL A 62 -13.67 3.63 6.02
N GLN A 63 -13.41 3.96 7.30
CA GLN A 63 -13.33 2.95 8.36
C GLN A 63 -14.62 2.13 8.52
N PRO A 64 -15.84 2.70 8.50
CA PRO A 64 -17.08 1.93 8.63
C PRO A 64 -17.26 0.90 7.49
N ILE A 65 -16.82 1.23 6.26
CA ILE A 65 -16.90 0.32 5.11
C ILE A 65 -15.93 -0.86 5.31
N LEU A 66 -14.71 -0.60 5.77
CA LEU A 66 -13.74 -1.65 6.06
C LEU A 66 -14.23 -2.56 7.18
N ASP A 67 -14.79 -1.99 8.25
CA ASP A 67 -15.31 -2.73 9.40
C ASP A 67 -16.47 -3.65 9.01
N GLU A 68 -17.39 -3.17 8.14
CA GLU A 68 -18.47 -3.98 7.59
C GLU A 68 -17.95 -5.20 6.82
N VAL A 69 -16.97 -5.01 5.94
CA VAL A 69 -16.36 -6.12 5.18
C VAL A 69 -15.57 -7.06 6.08
N ALA A 70 -14.80 -6.53 7.02
CA ALA A 70 -14.01 -7.32 7.96
C ALA A 70 -14.91 -8.23 8.83
N ALA A 71 -16.02 -7.70 9.32
CA ALA A 71 -17.00 -8.47 10.10
C ALA A 71 -17.62 -9.63 9.27
N GLN A 72 -17.87 -9.41 7.98
CA GLN A 72 -18.44 -10.43 7.09
C GLN A 72 -17.41 -11.48 6.65
N CYS A 73 -16.23 -11.06 6.22
CA CYS A 73 -15.20 -11.98 5.73
C CYS A 73 -14.45 -12.70 6.86
N ARG A 74 -14.43 -12.12 8.05
CA ARG A 74 -13.68 -12.60 9.24
C ARG A 74 -12.18 -12.74 9.00
N GLU A 75 -11.64 -11.83 8.18
CA GLU A 75 -10.21 -11.75 7.87
C GLU A 75 -9.75 -10.28 7.91
N LEU A 76 -8.46 -10.05 7.70
CA LEU A 76 -7.90 -8.71 7.59
C LEU A 76 -8.36 -8.04 6.28
N VAL A 77 -8.93 -6.85 6.41
CA VAL A 77 -9.27 -5.97 5.28
C VAL A 77 -8.36 -4.77 5.29
N ARG A 78 -7.77 -4.43 4.14
CA ARG A 78 -6.89 -3.26 4.02
C ARG A 78 -7.25 -2.44 2.79
N LEU A 79 -7.02 -1.14 2.91
CA LEU A 79 -7.18 -0.16 1.83
C LEU A 79 -5.84 0.49 1.56
N THR A 80 -5.50 0.64 0.29
CA THR A 80 -4.39 1.47 -0.18
C THR A 80 -4.90 2.72 -0.84
N VAL A 81 -4.03 3.72 -0.97
CA VAL A 81 -4.20 4.90 -1.81
C VAL A 81 -3.08 4.92 -2.85
N VAL A 82 -3.41 5.39 -4.05
CA VAL A 82 -2.39 5.72 -5.07
C VAL A 82 -1.75 7.04 -4.68
N ASN A 83 -0.43 7.06 -4.56
CA ASN A 83 0.36 8.24 -4.24
C ASN A 83 1.65 8.25 -5.06
N GLU A 84 1.86 9.30 -5.88
CA GLU A 84 3.08 9.51 -6.69
C GLU A 84 3.54 8.25 -7.45
N GLY A 85 2.60 7.57 -8.12
CA GLY A 85 2.91 6.39 -8.93
C GLY A 85 3.25 5.13 -8.11
N THR A 86 2.86 5.07 -6.87
CA THR A 86 2.95 3.89 -6.01
C THR A 86 1.71 3.72 -5.14
N LEU A 87 1.63 2.62 -4.41
CA LEU A 87 0.57 2.36 -3.44
C LEU A 87 1.09 2.57 -2.01
N ALA A 88 0.28 3.23 -1.18
CA ALA A 88 0.52 3.35 0.26
C ALA A 88 -0.66 2.79 1.06
N TRP A 89 -0.40 2.13 2.20
CA TRP A 89 -1.46 1.69 3.10
C TRP A 89 -2.12 2.88 3.76
N LEU A 90 -3.45 2.96 3.66
CA LEU A 90 -4.25 4.05 4.22
C LEU A 90 -5.00 3.63 5.48
N ALA A 91 -5.67 2.49 5.45
CA ALA A 91 -6.51 2.00 6.54
C ALA A 91 -6.58 0.48 6.58
N ALA A 92 -6.96 -0.07 7.73
CA ALA A 92 -7.17 -1.49 7.92
C ALA A 92 -8.30 -1.76 8.92
N SER A 93 -8.93 -2.93 8.78
CA SER A 93 -9.86 -3.47 9.77
C SER A 93 -9.62 -4.97 9.91
N GLN A 94 -9.57 -5.46 11.16
CA GLN A 94 -9.33 -6.85 11.48
C GLN A 94 -10.64 -7.54 11.87
N GLY A 95 -11.08 -8.50 11.05
CA GLY A 95 -12.29 -9.27 11.28
C GLY A 95 -12.05 -10.67 11.88
N ALA A 96 -10.81 -11.15 11.91
CA ALA A 96 -10.51 -12.47 12.45
C ALA A 96 -10.69 -12.52 13.97
N ALA A 97 -11.24 -13.63 14.45
CA ALA A 97 -11.29 -13.90 15.89
C ALA A 97 -9.88 -14.04 16.48
N PRO A 98 -9.70 -13.81 17.79
CA PRO A 98 -8.44 -14.06 18.48
C PRO A 98 -7.93 -15.48 18.22
N GLY A 99 -6.60 -15.62 18.02
CA GLY A 99 -5.94 -16.88 17.69
C GLY A 99 -5.04 -16.74 16.48
N LEU A 100 -5.13 -17.63 15.50
CA LEU A 100 -4.37 -17.52 14.26
C LEU A 100 -4.92 -16.37 13.40
N MET A 101 -4.22 -15.24 13.41
CA MET A 101 -4.62 -14.01 12.71
C MET A 101 -3.43 -13.47 11.89
N TYR A 102 -3.69 -13.08 10.65
CA TYR A 102 -2.72 -12.36 9.85
C TYR A 102 -2.74 -10.87 10.22
N SER A 103 -1.62 -10.36 10.73
CA SER A 103 -1.50 -8.98 11.21
C SER A 103 -0.15 -8.36 10.79
N PRO A 104 0.01 -8.05 9.51
CA PRO A 104 1.23 -7.42 8.99
C PRO A 104 1.34 -5.97 9.42
N SER A 105 2.56 -5.44 9.38
CA SER A 105 2.79 -4.00 9.59
C SER A 105 2.15 -3.17 8.48
N MET A 106 1.48 -2.08 8.87
CA MET A 106 0.99 -1.05 7.93
C MET A 106 2.11 -0.19 7.32
N HIS A 107 3.33 -0.35 7.81
CA HIS A 107 4.50 0.38 7.30
C HIS A 107 5.33 -0.44 6.30
N SER A 108 4.96 -1.71 6.08
CA SER A 108 5.66 -2.55 5.11
C SER A 108 5.47 -2.02 3.69
N PRO A 109 6.54 -1.89 2.89
CA PRO A 109 6.43 -1.46 1.51
C PRO A 109 5.56 -2.43 0.71
N ILE A 110 4.81 -1.90 -0.25
CA ILE A 110 3.97 -2.71 -1.14
C ILE A 110 4.80 -3.13 -2.33
N VAL A 111 5.11 -4.41 -2.40
CA VAL A 111 5.79 -5.01 -3.55
C VAL A 111 4.76 -5.29 -4.65
N LEU A 112 4.76 -4.47 -5.71
CA LEU A 112 3.69 -4.44 -6.71
C LEU A 112 3.48 -5.79 -7.42
N HIS A 113 4.55 -6.51 -7.74
CA HIS A 113 4.49 -7.78 -8.47
C HIS A 113 4.16 -8.99 -7.58
N ALA A 114 4.31 -8.85 -6.25
CA ALA A 114 4.13 -9.95 -5.30
C ALA A 114 2.90 -9.80 -4.39
N THR A 115 2.14 -8.70 -4.51
CA THR A 115 0.94 -8.44 -3.70
C THR A 115 -0.32 -8.37 -4.54
N SER A 116 -1.46 -8.80 -4.01
CA SER A 116 -2.76 -8.73 -4.70
C SER A 116 -3.14 -7.29 -5.05
N VAL A 117 -2.89 -6.34 -4.15
CA VAL A 117 -3.12 -4.90 -4.34
C VAL A 117 -2.25 -4.34 -5.46
N GLY A 118 -0.99 -4.74 -5.53
CA GLY A 118 -0.09 -4.33 -6.61
C GLY A 118 -0.50 -4.92 -7.96
N LYS A 119 -0.80 -6.23 -8.02
CA LYS A 119 -1.24 -6.90 -9.27
C LYS A 119 -2.50 -6.27 -9.85
N VAL A 120 -3.51 -5.99 -9.02
CA VAL A 120 -4.76 -5.40 -9.52
C VAL A 120 -4.57 -3.94 -9.96
N TRP A 121 -3.68 -3.19 -9.29
CA TRP A 121 -3.35 -1.83 -9.72
C TRP A 121 -2.57 -1.83 -11.04
N LEU A 122 -1.55 -2.67 -11.19
CA LEU A 122 -0.81 -2.84 -12.44
C LEU A 122 -1.72 -3.33 -13.59
N ALA A 123 -2.67 -4.21 -13.31
CA ALA A 123 -3.62 -4.69 -14.30
C ALA A 123 -4.56 -3.59 -14.83
N GLY A 124 -4.74 -2.51 -14.07
CA GLY A 124 -5.57 -1.36 -14.45
C GLY A 124 -4.94 -0.41 -15.47
N MET A 125 -3.69 -0.63 -15.90
CA MET A 125 -2.95 0.24 -16.82
C MET A 125 -2.40 -0.55 -18.03
N PRO A 126 -1.92 0.14 -19.10
CA PRO A 126 -1.23 -0.50 -20.22
C PRO A 126 0.00 -1.29 -19.78
N ASN A 127 0.34 -2.36 -20.50
CA ASN A 127 1.42 -3.26 -20.10
C ASN A 127 2.79 -2.60 -20.02
N ASP A 128 3.11 -1.67 -20.90
CA ASP A 128 4.36 -0.90 -20.90
C ASP A 128 4.52 -0.10 -19.60
N GLN A 129 3.47 0.60 -19.20
CA GLN A 129 3.43 1.34 -17.95
C GLN A 129 3.48 0.41 -16.73
N ALA A 130 2.73 -0.70 -16.75
CA ALA A 130 2.75 -1.68 -15.67
C ALA A 130 4.14 -2.30 -15.46
N ILE A 131 4.86 -2.61 -16.57
CA ILE A 131 6.23 -3.10 -16.52
C ILE A 131 7.16 -2.06 -15.89
N GLU A 132 7.06 -0.79 -16.31
CA GLU A 132 7.88 0.28 -15.75
C GLU A 132 7.72 0.40 -14.23
N TYR A 133 6.49 0.44 -13.74
CA TYR A 133 6.24 0.49 -12.29
C TYR A 133 6.72 -0.78 -11.56
N ALA A 134 6.52 -1.94 -12.14
CA ALA A 134 6.99 -3.19 -11.55
C ALA A 134 8.51 -3.26 -11.44
N LEU A 135 9.25 -2.82 -12.46
CA LEU A 135 10.72 -2.76 -12.47
C LEU A 135 11.23 -1.74 -11.43
N ARG A 136 10.61 -0.55 -11.34
CA ARG A 136 10.92 0.43 -10.29
C ARG A 136 10.67 -0.16 -8.90
N GLY A 137 9.58 -0.94 -8.75
CA GLY A 137 9.20 -1.64 -7.52
C GLY A 137 10.03 -2.90 -7.20
N GLY A 138 11.08 -3.19 -7.99
CA GLY A 138 12.03 -4.27 -7.70
C GLY A 138 11.81 -5.58 -8.46
N LEU A 139 10.92 -5.64 -9.44
CA LEU A 139 10.82 -6.79 -10.34
C LEU A 139 12.17 -7.06 -11.02
N GLY A 140 12.60 -8.31 -11.07
CA GLY A 140 13.89 -8.73 -11.62
C GLY A 140 15.09 -8.56 -10.69
N LYS A 141 14.91 -7.97 -9.50
CA LYS A 141 15.95 -7.88 -8.47
C LYS A 141 15.83 -9.03 -7.48
N ALA A 142 16.93 -9.40 -6.83
CA ALA A 142 16.88 -10.34 -5.73
C ALA A 142 16.03 -9.78 -4.59
N SER A 143 15.22 -10.64 -3.94
CA SER A 143 14.40 -10.24 -2.80
C SER A 143 15.28 -9.68 -1.69
N ALA A 144 15.18 -8.38 -1.44
CA ALA A 144 15.88 -7.76 -0.32
C ALA A 144 15.26 -8.25 0.99
N ALA A 145 16.06 -8.91 1.83
CA ALA A 145 15.66 -9.34 3.18
C ALA A 145 14.33 -10.11 3.28
N GLY A 146 13.98 -10.91 2.27
CA GLY A 146 12.75 -11.73 2.32
C GLY A 146 11.47 -10.95 2.04
N ALA A 147 11.53 -9.87 1.25
CA ALA A 147 10.37 -9.06 0.89
C ALA A 147 9.28 -9.83 0.12
N TRP A 148 9.58 -11.01 -0.41
CA TRP A 148 8.65 -11.95 -1.03
C TRP A 148 9.20 -13.36 -1.05
N THR A 149 8.35 -14.35 -1.32
CA THR A 149 8.70 -15.77 -1.34
C THR A 149 9.23 -16.21 -2.72
N PRO A 150 9.77 -17.42 -2.84
CA PRO A 150 10.10 -18.01 -4.14
C PRO A 150 8.91 -18.26 -5.07
N LYS A 151 7.65 -18.17 -4.57
CA LYS A 151 6.44 -18.28 -5.38
C LYS A 151 6.08 -16.97 -6.10
N ALA A 152 6.67 -15.86 -5.70
CA ALA A 152 6.42 -14.56 -6.31
C ALA A 152 6.89 -14.51 -7.78
N ILE A 153 6.21 -13.69 -8.54
CA ILE A 153 6.62 -13.31 -9.90
C ILE A 153 7.96 -12.58 -9.82
N THR A 154 8.93 -12.97 -10.64
CA THR A 154 10.27 -12.39 -10.64
C THR A 154 10.71 -11.84 -11.99
N SER A 155 9.91 -12.02 -13.05
CA SER A 155 10.23 -11.55 -14.40
C SER A 155 9.05 -10.95 -15.12
N VAL A 156 9.32 -10.15 -16.18
CA VAL A 156 8.31 -9.55 -17.03
C VAL A 156 7.47 -10.61 -17.77
N GLU A 157 8.12 -11.70 -18.20
CA GLU A 157 7.49 -12.83 -18.90
C GLU A 157 6.45 -13.53 -18.02
N GLN A 158 6.64 -13.54 -16.70
CA GLN A 158 5.67 -14.06 -15.74
C GLN A 158 4.59 -13.03 -15.39
N LEU A 159 4.96 -11.75 -15.34
CA LEU A 159 4.07 -10.66 -14.95
C LEU A 159 2.94 -10.48 -15.96
N ILE A 160 3.25 -10.39 -17.25
CA ILE A 160 2.25 -10.07 -18.28
C ILE A 160 1.07 -11.07 -18.30
N PRO A 161 1.29 -12.40 -18.33
CA PRO A 161 0.18 -13.37 -18.25
C PRO A 161 -0.62 -13.26 -16.95
N GLU A 162 0.03 -12.90 -15.85
CA GLU A 162 -0.69 -12.71 -14.57
C GLU A 162 -1.56 -11.45 -14.58
N LEU A 163 -1.11 -10.35 -15.19
CA LEU A 163 -1.93 -9.15 -15.35
C LEU A 163 -3.14 -9.42 -16.26
N GLU A 164 -2.96 -10.20 -17.32
CA GLU A 164 -4.07 -10.63 -18.19
C GLU A 164 -5.09 -11.49 -17.43
N ARG A 165 -4.64 -12.48 -16.66
CA ARG A 165 -5.50 -13.26 -15.77
C ARG A 165 -6.23 -12.39 -14.75
N THR A 166 -5.53 -11.39 -14.19
CA THR A 166 -6.09 -10.45 -13.23
C THR A 166 -7.22 -9.60 -13.87
N ARG A 167 -7.03 -9.13 -15.11
CA ARG A 167 -8.06 -8.41 -15.86
C ARG A 167 -9.29 -9.30 -16.15
N GLN A 168 -9.06 -10.55 -16.58
CA GLN A 168 -10.13 -11.49 -16.91
C GLN A 168 -10.99 -11.88 -15.71
N ARG A 169 -10.36 -12.16 -14.55
CA ARG A 169 -11.08 -12.54 -13.33
C ARG A 169 -11.61 -11.35 -12.53
N GLY A 170 -11.13 -10.13 -12.79
CA GLY A 170 -11.58 -8.89 -12.14
C GLY A 170 -10.95 -8.60 -10.76
N TYR A 171 -10.07 -9.45 -10.26
CA TYR A 171 -9.37 -9.24 -8.98
C TYR A 171 -7.91 -9.72 -9.01
N GLY A 172 -7.07 -9.06 -8.24
CA GLY A 172 -5.69 -9.50 -7.96
C GLY A 172 -5.70 -10.64 -6.94
N LEU A 173 -4.94 -11.70 -7.21
CA LEU A 173 -4.81 -12.85 -6.31
C LEU A 173 -3.34 -13.14 -6.07
N VAL A 174 -2.99 -13.40 -4.82
CA VAL A 174 -1.69 -13.99 -4.44
C VAL A 174 -1.90 -15.14 -3.48
N VAL A 175 -1.15 -16.21 -3.69
CA VAL A 175 -1.15 -17.40 -2.85
C VAL A 175 0.29 -17.64 -2.40
N GLU A 176 0.59 -17.22 -1.18
CA GLU A 176 1.92 -17.35 -0.58
C GLU A 176 3.06 -16.70 -1.39
N GLU A 177 2.77 -15.64 -2.15
CA GLU A 177 3.79 -14.91 -2.92
C GLU A 177 4.49 -13.84 -2.08
N ALA A 178 3.71 -13.01 -1.37
CA ALA A 178 4.26 -11.98 -0.48
C ALA A 178 4.82 -12.60 0.80
N GLU A 179 4.07 -13.52 1.42
CA GLU A 179 4.43 -14.15 2.69
C GLU A 179 3.99 -15.62 2.69
N PRO A 180 4.80 -16.54 3.28
CA PRO A 180 4.42 -17.93 3.40
C PRO A 180 3.12 -18.09 4.21
N GLY A 181 2.24 -18.98 3.77
CA GLY A 181 0.98 -19.29 4.47
C GLY A 181 -0.11 -18.22 4.35
N VAL A 182 0.08 -17.18 3.53
CA VAL A 182 -0.87 -16.07 3.35
C VAL A 182 -1.47 -16.07 1.96
N VAL A 183 -2.79 -15.88 1.89
CA VAL A 183 -3.55 -15.63 0.64
C VAL A 183 -4.20 -14.26 0.73
N ALA A 184 -4.19 -13.54 -0.37
CA ALA A 184 -4.86 -12.25 -0.46
C ALA A 184 -5.54 -12.03 -1.82
N LEU A 185 -6.74 -11.46 -1.77
CA LEU A 185 -7.49 -10.98 -2.94
C LEU A 185 -7.61 -9.45 -2.87
N ALA A 186 -7.62 -8.78 -4.02
CA ALA A 186 -7.79 -7.33 -4.06
C ALA A 186 -8.57 -6.88 -5.30
N VAL A 187 -9.31 -5.77 -5.15
CA VAL A 187 -9.99 -5.07 -6.23
C VAL A 187 -9.54 -3.61 -6.30
N PRO A 188 -9.64 -2.94 -7.47
CA PRO A 188 -9.38 -1.52 -7.56
C PRO A 188 -10.51 -0.73 -6.90
N VAL A 189 -10.19 0.39 -6.29
CA VAL A 189 -11.14 1.44 -5.89
C VAL A 189 -11.06 2.55 -6.91
N ARG A 190 -12.18 2.81 -7.60
CA ARG A 190 -12.27 3.84 -8.63
C ARG A 190 -13.08 5.03 -8.14
N SER A 191 -12.57 6.22 -8.36
CA SER A 191 -13.34 7.44 -8.13
C SER A 191 -14.56 7.47 -9.05
N LEU A 192 -15.72 7.80 -8.49
CA LEU A 192 -16.95 7.89 -9.28
C LEU A 192 -16.97 9.08 -10.24
N SER A 193 -16.13 10.11 -9.99
CA SER A 193 -16.12 11.35 -10.77
C SER A 193 -15.40 11.23 -12.12
N ASP A 194 -14.35 10.42 -12.19
CA ASP A 194 -13.43 10.36 -13.34
C ASP A 194 -12.98 8.94 -13.71
N ASP A 195 -13.51 7.93 -13.03
CA ASP A 195 -13.19 6.51 -13.20
C ASP A 195 -11.70 6.17 -12.98
N VAL A 196 -10.94 7.07 -12.36
CA VAL A 196 -9.52 6.85 -12.06
C VAL A 196 -9.39 5.91 -10.86
N VAL A 197 -8.41 5.01 -10.91
CA VAL A 197 -8.07 4.15 -9.76
C VAL A 197 -7.37 5.00 -8.70
N VAL A 198 -8.06 5.23 -7.59
CA VAL A 198 -7.57 6.05 -6.46
C VAL A 198 -6.92 5.22 -5.35
N GLY A 199 -7.10 3.91 -5.40
CA GLY A 199 -6.54 2.97 -4.44
C GLY A 199 -6.96 1.54 -4.76
N THR A 200 -6.69 0.63 -3.83
CA THR A 200 -7.11 -0.78 -3.93
C THR A 200 -7.58 -1.28 -2.56
N MET A 201 -8.56 -2.16 -2.54
CA MET A 201 -9.06 -2.79 -1.32
C MET A 201 -8.79 -4.28 -1.35
N SER A 202 -8.35 -4.86 -0.24
CA SER A 202 -7.97 -6.27 -0.16
C SER A 202 -8.52 -6.98 1.08
N ILE A 203 -8.75 -8.30 0.94
CA ILE A 203 -8.94 -9.26 2.01
C ILE A 203 -7.71 -10.15 2.03
N ALA A 204 -7.12 -10.35 3.21
CA ALA A 204 -5.94 -11.20 3.39
C ALA A 204 -6.06 -12.04 4.68
N GLY A 205 -5.60 -13.29 4.59
CA GLY A 205 -5.62 -14.18 5.75
C GLY A 205 -4.81 -15.45 5.53
N PRO A 206 -4.76 -16.35 6.53
CA PRO A 206 -4.06 -17.62 6.41
C PRO A 206 -4.62 -18.51 5.30
N VAL A 207 -3.74 -19.19 4.58
CA VAL A 207 -4.10 -20.14 3.50
C VAL A 207 -5.08 -21.22 3.97
N THR A 208 -5.08 -21.57 5.26
CA THR A 208 -6.00 -22.55 5.85
C THR A 208 -7.45 -22.06 5.94
N ARG A 209 -7.70 -20.75 5.88
CA ARG A 209 -9.04 -20.14 5.94
C ARG A 209 -9.45 -19.46 4.65
N VAL A 210 -8.51 -18.85 3.94
CA VAL A 210 -8.74 -18.19 2.64
C VAL A 210 -8.54 -19.23 1.54
N GLN A 211 -9.54 -20.09 1.38
CA GLN A 211 -9.56 -21.20 0.41
C GLN A 211 -10.25 -20.79 -0.90
N PRO A 212 -9.97 -21.46 -2.02
CA PRO A 212 -10.54 -21.13 -3.33
C PRO A 212 -12.06 -21.02 -3.35
N GLU A 213 -12.76 -21.83 -2.55
CA GLU A 213 -14.23 -21.84 -2.43
C GLU A 213 -14.79 -20.52 -1.89
N ARG A 214 -13.95 -19.70 -1.23
CA ARG A 214 -14.33 -18.40 -0.68
C ARG A 214 -14.01 -17.22 -1.60
N TYR A 215 -13.24 -17.43 -2.68
CA TYR A 215 -12.75 -16.32 -3.51
C TYR A 215 -13.89 -15.53 -4.16
N GLU A 216 -14.90 -16.18 -4.69
CA GLU A 216 -16.06 -15.52 -5.29
C GLU A 216 -16.85 -14.69 -4.27
N ALA A 217 -17.06 -15.23 -3.07
CA ALA A 217 -17.74 -14.49 -2.00
C ALA A 217 -16.91 -13.27 -1.54
N PHE A 218 -15.60 -13.40 -1.41
CA PHE A 218 -14.71 -12.30 -1.07
C PHE A 218 -14.66 -11.26 -2.19
N TYR A 219 -14.62 -11.70 -3.44
CA TYR A 219 -14.68 -10.79 -4.58
C TYR A 219 -15.96 -9.97 -4.59
N ALA A 220 -17.12 -10.60 -4.39
CA ALA A 220 -18.40 -9.90 -4.32
C ALA A 220 -18.44 -8.85 -3.18
N LEU A 221 -17.94 -9.21 -1.99
CA LEU A 221 -17.82 -8.27 -0.87
C LEU A 221 -16.91 -7.08 -1.20
N LEU A 222 -15.74 -7.35 -1.79
CA LEU A 222 -14.80 -6.32 -2.19
C LEU A 222 -15.37 -5.41 -3.28
N GLN A 223 -16.08 -5.94 -4.26
CA GLN A 223 -16.71 -5.14 -5.32
C GLN A 223 -17.75 -4.16 -4.75
N GLN A 224 -18.65 -4.64 -3.89
CA GLN A 224 -19.65 -3.78 -3.24
C GLN A 224 -19.02 -2.68 -2.40
N ALA A 225 -18.01 -3.03 -1.60
CA ALA A 225 -17.29 -2.08 -0.77
C ALA A 225 -16.48 -1.07 -1.59
N SER A 226 -15.83 -1.52 -2.64
CA SER A 226 -15.07 -0.67 -3.57
C SER A 226 -15.99 0.37 -4.24
N ALA A 227 -17.20 -0.01 -4.66
CA ALA A 227 -18.18 0.91 -5.21
C ALA A 227 -18.64 1.96 -4.17
N LYS A 228 -18.90 1.54 -2.91
CA LYS A 228 -19.21 2.45 -1.79
C LYS A 228 -18.05 3.44 -1.56
N LEU A 229 -16.81 2.95 -1.53
CA LEU A 229 -15.61 3.79 -1.34
C LEU A 229 -15.44 4.80 -2.48
N GLY A 230 -15.61 4.37 -3.73
CA GLY A 230 -15.50 5.25 -4.89
C GLY A 230 -16.54 6.38 -4.89
N ALA A 231 -17.75 6.11 -4.38
CA ALA A 231 -18.83 7.10 -4.27
C ALA A 231 -18.54 8.19 -3.20
N VAL A 232 -17.83 7.81 -2.13
CA VAL A 232 -17.51 8.74 -1.02
C VAL A 232 -16.09 9.29 -1.12
N TRP A 233 -15.31 8.90 -2.13
CA TRP A 233 -13.92 9.35 -2.27
C TRP A 233 -13.86 10.85 -2.51
N PRO A 234 -13.00 11.59 -1.78
CA PRO A 234 -12.89 13.04 -1.94
C PRO A 234 -12.50 13.42 -3.37
N ARG A 235 -13.19 14.43 -3.94
CA ARG A 235 -12.88 14.94 -5.28
C ARG A 235 -11.52 15.62 -5.42
N GLN A 236 -10.89 16.00 -4.30
CA GLN A 236 -9.51 16.49 -4.32
C GLN A 236 -8.60 15.27 -4.30
N SER A 237 -8.01 14.98 -5.45
CA SER A 237 -7.03 13.91 -5.60
C SER A 237 -5.86 14.11 -4.66
N VAL A 238 -5.76 13.23 -3.67
CA VAL A 238 -4.47 12.90 -3.07
C VAL A 238 -3.69 12.23 -4.21
N GLY A 239 -2.88 12.98 -4.96
CA GLY A 239 -1.98 12.40 -5.96
C GLY A 239 -2.15 12.78 -7.43
N ALA A 240 -2.96 13.78 -7.82
CA ALA A 240 -2.98 14.29 -9.19
C ALA A 240 -2.00 15.45 -9.39
N HIS A 241 -0.72 15.20 -9.15
CA HIS A 241 0.38 16.00 -9.69
C HIS A 241 1.37 15.07 -10.40
N VAL A 242 0.97 14.53 -11.55
CA VAL A 242 1.92 14.01 -12.51
C VAL A 242 1.43 14.40 -13.90
N SER A 243 2.29 15.16 -14.56
CA SER A 243 2.34 15.44 -15.98
C SER A 243 1.71 16.74 -16.45
N GLU A 244 2.48 17.82 -16.28
CA GLU A 244 2.69 18.82 -17.31
C GLU A 244 4.07 19.44 -17.07
N ALA A 245 5.10 18.83 -17.62
CA ALA A 245 6.36 19.46 -17.99
C ALA A 245 6.94 18.65 -19.16
N ALA A 246 6.62 19.15 -20.35
CA ALA A 246 7.30 18.81 -21.59
C ALA A 246 8.76 19.29 -21.54
#